data_b9320d550dd231d0cac20cfdaa85bd81
#
_entry.id   b9320d550dd231d0cac20cfdaa85bd81
#
_cell.length_a   1.000
_cell.length_b   1.000
_cell.length_c   1.000
_cell.angle_alpha   90.00
_cell.angle_beta   90.00
_cell.angle_gamma   90.00
#
_symmetry.space_group_name_H-M   'P 1'
#
loop_
_entity.id
_entity.type
_entity.pdbx_description
1 polymer ?
#
loop_
_entity_poly.entity_id
_entity_poly.type
_entity_poly.pdbx_seq_one_letter_code
_entity_poly.pdbx_strand_id
1 'polypeptide(L)'
;RRVKIKVAPGWDSLAVQTARAAMAGADLPLTVDANGGYEWPEHEANLRALDGEELLYIEQPLPPDELVGHARLSRTLQTPICVDETLRDARAARQIVDLDGPRVWNVKVHRVGGLSEVCRIIRIAERFGARLWAGTMPESGLGSQAAIAAAAMPGFVYPSNLEPSARWFGRNVDVIKLTMNSNGYMQVPGVSIAALLDQTRFRGASRQVLDVGAEG
;
A
#
# COMPACT_ATOMS: atom_id res chain seq x y z
N ARG A 1 -11.62 3.13 -8.09
CA ARG A 1 -10.44 3.81 -8.69
C ARG A 1 -10.09 5.04 -7.87
N ARG A 2 -8.84 5.45 -7.88
CA ARG A 2 -8.33 6.70 -7.30
C ARG A 2 -7.07 7.12 -8.04
N VAL A 3 -6.71 8.37 -7.92
CA VAL A 3 -5.42 8.89 -8.37
C VAL A 3 -4.52 9.09 -7.15
N LYS A 4 -3.25 8.76 -7.27
CA LYS A 4 -2.23 8.97 -6.24
C LYS A 4 -1.08 9.77 -6.85
N ILE A 5 -0.68 10.86 -6.21
CA ILE A 5 0.47 11.66 -6.59
C ILE A 5 1.48 11.75 -5.45
N LYS A 6 2.74 12.01 -5.79
CA LYS A 6 3.78 12.26 -4.81
C LYS A 6 3.82 13.73 -4.45
N VAL A 7 4.07 14.01 -3.16
CA VAL A 7 4.24 15.36 -2.62
C VAL A 7 5.46 15.43 -1.72
N ALA A 8 6.00 16.62 -1.58
CA ALA A 8 7.09 16.95 -0.67
C ALA A 8 7.02 18.44 -0.33
N PRO A 9 7.72 18.92 0.73
CA PRO A 9 7.82 20.34 1.01
C PRO A 9 8.25 21.14 -0.23
N GLY A 10 7.46 22.16 -0.60
CA GLY A 10 7.66 22.95 -1.82
C GLY A 10 7.15 22.33 -3.12
N TRP A 11 6.67 21.07 -3.07
CA TRP A 11 6.01 20.37 -4.16
C TRP A 11 4.77 19.66 -3.63
N ASP A 12 3.79 20.41 -3.18
CA ASP A 12 2.58 19.93 -2.49
C ASP A 12 1.30 20.53 -3.08
N SER A 13 0.79 21.65 -2.58
CA SER A 13 -0.48 22.21 -3.05
C SER A 13 -0.51 22.47 -4.56
N LEU A 14 0.57 22.96 -5.15
CA LEU A 14 0.65 23.17 -6.61
C LEU A 14 0.50 21.84 -7.37
N ALA A 15 1.13 20.76 -6.90
CA ALA A 15 1.01 19.43 -7.50
C ALA A 15 -0.43 18.90 -7.41
N VAL A 16 -1.10 19.11 -6.28
CA VAL A 16 -2.50 18.74 -6.07
C VAL A 16 -3.42 19.52 -7.01
N GLN A 17 -3.28 20.83 -7.06
CA GLN A 17 -4.09 21.71 -7.94
C GLN A 17 -3.89 21.35 -9.41
N THR A 18 -2.65 21.11 -9.82
CA THR A 18 -2.33 20.68 -11.20
C THR A 18 -2.99 19.34 -11.53
N ALA A 19 -2.93 18.37 -10.61
CA ALA A 19 -3.57 17.06 -10.78
C ALA A 19 -5.10 17.22 -10.89
N ARG A 20 -5.72 18.03 -10.03
CA ARG A 20 -7.17 18.29 -10.10
C ARG A 20 -7.57 18.95 -11.41
N ALA A 21 -6.81 19.93 -11.88
CA ALA A 21 -7.06 20.56 -13.16
C ALA A 21 -6.99 19.57 -14.33
N ALA A 22 -6.00 18.68 -14.31
CA ALA A 22 -5.86 17.59 -15.30
C ALA A 22 -6.96 16.53 -15.21
N MET A 23 -7.59 16.36 -14.04
CA MET A 23 -8.69 15.45 -13.78
C MET A 23 -10.08 16.09 -13.96
N ALA A 24 -10.16 17.32 -14.45
CA ALA A 24 -11.43 18.04 -14.60
C ALA A 24 -12.47 17.20 -15.35
N GLY A 25 -13.64 17.00 -14.74
CA GLY A 25 -14.72 16.14 -15.25
C GLY A 25 -14.61 14.66 -14.91
N ALA A 26 -13.54 14.22 -14.22
CA ALA A 26 -13.44 12.86 -13.70
C ALA A 26 -13.78 12.85 -12.19
N ASP A 27 -14.81 12.09 -11.81
CA ASP A 27 -15.15 11.86 -10.40
C ASP A 27 -14.23 10.77 -9.82
N LEU A 28 -12.98 11.13 -9.56
CA LEU A 28 -11.97 10.25 -9.01
C LEU A 28 -11.37 10.84 -7.72
N PRO A 29 -11.38 10.08 -6.62
CA PRO A 29 -10.70 10.49 -5.41
C PRO A 29 -9.20 10.69 -5.62
N LEU A 30 -8.65 11.75 -5.05
CA LEU A 30 -7.22 12.06 -5.07
C LEU A 30 -6.59 11.74 -3.71
N THR A 31 -5.42 11.12 -3.73
CA THR A 31 -4.58 10.87 -2.56
C THR A 31 -3.19 11.39 -2.81
N VAL A 32 -2.51 11.78 -1.76
CA VAL A 32 -1.10 12.19 -1.83
C VAL A 32 -0.24 11.25 -0.99
N ASP A 33 1.02 11.07 -1.41
CA ASP A 33 1.99 10.26 -0.69
C ASP A 33 3.29 11.03 -0.55
N ALA A 34 3.69 11.26 0.68
CA ALA A 34 4.87 12.03 1.04
C ALA A 34 6.11 11.18 1.33
N ASN A 35 5.95 9.85 1.47
CA ASN A 35 7.03 8.92 1.83
C ASN A 35 7.91 9.42 3.00
N GLY A 36 7.29 10.03 4.01
CA GLY A 36 7.98 10.55 5.19
C GLY A 36 8.73 11.86 4.97
N GLY A 37 8.40 12.61 3.92
CA GLY A 37 9.17 13.80 3.50
C GLY A 37 8.91 15.06 4.30
N TYR A 38 7.95 15.08 5.22
CA TYR A 38 7.68 16.23 6.09
C TYR A 38 8.24 16.01 7.49
N GLU A 39 8.58 17.11 8.15
CA GLU A 39 8.99 17.14 9.56
C GLU A 39 7.99 17.98 10.37
N TRP A 40 7.75 17.56 11.60
CA TRP A 40 6.87 18.27 12.53
C TRP A 40 7.69 18.91 13.67
N PRO A 41 7.47 20.17 14.01
CA PRO A 41 6.45 21.11 13.51
C PRO A 41 6.85 21.94 12.29
N GLU A 42 8.03 21.76 11.72
CA GLU A 42 8.61 22.61 10.67
C GLU A 42 7.69 22.77 9.47
N HIS A 43 7.07 21.68 9.02
CA HIS A 43 6.20 21.67 7.83
C HIS A 43 4.69 21.65 8.19
N GLU A 44 4.30 22.12 9.38
CA GLU A 44 2.89 22.16 9.78
C GLU A 44 2.03 22.95 8.78
N ALA A 45 2.53 24.09 8.31
CA ALA A 45 1.81 24.94 7.38
C ALA A 45 1.53 24.22 6.03
N ASN A 46 2.48 23.44 5.53
CA ASN A 46 2.32 22.65 4.32
C ASN A 46 1.24 21.58 4.49
N LEU A 47 1.27 20.85 5.61
CA LEU A 47 0.29 19.80 5.91
C LEU A 47 -1.12 20.37 6.11
N ARG A 48 -1.26 21.55 6.70
CA ARG A 48 -2.54 22.27 6.81
C ARG A 48 -3.03 22.77 5.45
N ALA A 49 -2.13 23.18 4.54
CA ALA A 49 -2.51 23.54 3.18
C ALA A 49 -3.05 22.31 2.42
N LEU A 50 -2.40 21.16 2.55
CA LEU A 50 -2.89 19.89 1.98
C LEU A 50 -4.24 19.46 2.58
N ASP A 51 -4.50 19.74 3.85
CA ASP A 51 -5.77 19.45 4.51
C ASP A 51 -6.97 20.15 3.86
N GLY A 52 -6.76 21.34 3.26
CA GLY A 52 -7.77 22.09 2.52
C GLY A 52 -8.06 21.59 1.11
N GLU A 53 -7.34 20.57 0.62
CA GLU A 53 -7.39 20.15 -0.79
C GLU A 53 -8.37 18.97 -1.06
N GLU A 54 -9.29 18.68 -0.15
CA GLU A 54 -10.31 17.63 -0.28
C GLU A 54 -9.74 16.25 -0.66
N LEU A 55 -8.62 15.87 -0.07
CA LEU A 55 -7.94 14.60 -0.33
C LEU A 55 -8.66 13.44 0.37
N LEU A 56 -8.66 12.27 -0.25
CA LEU A 56 -9.16 11.04 0.38
C LEU A 56 -8.32 10.65 1.62
N TYR A 57 -7.02 10.86 1.56
CA TYR A 57 -6.07 10.78 2.67
C TYR A 57 -4.69 11.31 2.27
N ILE A 58 -3.88 11.65 3.27
CA ILE A 58 -2.45 11.96 3.15
C ILE A 58 -1.66 10.75 3.63
N GLU A 59 -0.88 10.13 2.72
CA GLU A 59 -0.10 8.93 3.02
C GLU A 59 1.31 9.29 3.49
N GLN A 60 1.71 8.67 4.59
CA GLN A 60 3.02 8.73 5.23
C GLN A 60 3.63 10.14 5.23
N PRO A 61 2.97 11.12 5.89
CA PRO A 61 3.49 12.48 5.90
C PRO A 61 4.83 12.59 6.61
N LEU A 62 5.02 11.92 7.75
CA LEU A 62 6.21 12.00 8.58
C LEU A 62 7.11 10.76 8.47
N PRO A 63 8.37 10.81 8.93
CA PRO A 63 9.25 9.65 9.03
C PRO A 63 8.59 8.44 9.70
N PRO A 64 8.98 7.19 9.34
CA PRO A 64 8.28 5.98 9.81
C PRO A 64 8.28 5.75 11.32
N ASP A 65 9.23 6.32 12.04
CA ASP A 65 9.39 6.25 13.49
C ASP A 65 8.67 7.35 14.26
N GLU A 66 8.13 8.37 13.56
CA GLU A 66 7.36 9.47 14.13
C GLU A 66 5.89 9.10 14.42
N LEU A 67 5.68 8.04 15.20
CA LEU A 67 4.35 7.53 15.56
C LEU A 67 3.49 8.58 16.31
N VAL A 68 4.11 9.30 17.25
CA VAL A 68 3.42 10.33 18.03
C VAL A 68 3.01 11.50 17.14
N GLY A 69 3.88 11.88 16.20
CA GLY A 69 3.59 12.91 15.21
C GLY A 69 2.40 12.51 14.31
N HIS A 70 2.39 11.29 13.80
CA HIS A 70 1.26 10.77 13.00
C HIS A 70 -0.05 10.76 13.79
N ALA A 71 -0.03 10.33 15.06
CA ALA A 71 -1.21 10.36 15.93
C ALA A 71 -1.69 11.79 16.19
N ARG A 72 -0.78 12.75 16.34
CA ARG A 72 -1.12 14.17 16.47
C ARG A 72 -1.78 14.70 15.20
N LEU A 73 -1.20 14.42 14.02
CA LEU A 73 -1.78 14.83 12.72
C LEU A 73 -3.20 14.28 12.55
N SER A 74 -3.44 13.02 12.91
CA SER A 74 -4.78 12.41 12.83
C SER A 74 -5.84 13.09 13.67
N ARG A 75 -5.43 13.79 14.74
CA ARG A 75 -6.35 14.57 15.60
C ARG A 75 -6.46 16.03 15.16
N THR A 76 -5.51 16.53 14.39
CA THR A 76 -5.40 17.96 14.06
C THR A 76 -5.97 18.27 12.68
N LEU A 77 -5.80 17.35 11.73
CA LEU A 77 -6.25 17.51 10.35
C LEU A 77 -7.61 16.86 10.14
N GLN A 78 -8.40 17.39 9.20
CA GLN A 78 -9.68 16.84 8.77
C GLN A 78 -9.46 15.67 7.79
N THR A 79 -8.45 15.81 6.92
CA THR A 79 -8.06 14.78 5.96
C THR A 79 -7.45 13.58 6.71
N PRO A 80 -7.96 12.37 6.50
CA PRO A 80 -7.40 11.18 7.14
C PRO A 80 -5.91 11.00 6.84
N ILE A 81 -5.14 10.59 7.84
CA ILE A 81 -3.75 10.19 7.66
C ILE A 81 -3.69 8.70 7.37
N CYS A 82 -2.90 8.34 6.36
CA CYS A 82 -2.59 6.96 6.00
C CYS A 82 -1.14 6.63 6.37
N VAL A 83 -0.93 5.52 7.06
CA VAL A 83 0.43 5.01 7.31
C VAL A 83 0.81 3.96 6.26
N ASP A 84 2.04 4.04 5.78
CA ASP A 84 2.69 3.08 4.88
C ASP A 84 3.94 2.50 5.56
N GLU A 85 5.06 3.17 5.50
CA GLU A 85 6.34 2.70 6.04
C GLU A 85 6.32 2.51 7.56
N THR A 86 5.47 3.21 8.27
CA THR A 86 5.24 3.05 9.70
C THR A 86 4.64 1.68 10.05
N LEU A 87 3.81 1.11 9.17
CA LEU A 87 3.15 -0.18 9.40
C LEU A 87 4.05 -1.34 8.98
N ARG A 88 4.93 -1.78 9.85
CA ARG A 88 5.92 -2.83 9.58
C ARG A 88 5.47 -4.23 9.98
N ASP A 89 4.61 -4.34 10.97
CA ASP A 89 4.14 -5.59 11.54
C ASP A 89 2.90 -5.36 12.44
N ALA A 90 2.36 -6.42 13.04
CA ALA A 90 1.25 -6.31 13.99
C ALA A 90 1.63 -5.60 15.29
N ARG A 91 2.92 -5.52 15.66
CA ARG A 91 3.38 -4.74 16.82
C ARG A 91 3.25 -3.24 16.52
N ALA A 92 3.71 -2.80 15.36
CA ALA A 92 3.52 -1.41 14.91
C ALA A 92 2.03 -1.06 14.83
N ALA A 93 1.18 -1.97 14.32
CA ALA A 93 -0.27 -1.78 14.31
C ALA A 93 -0.84 -1.55 15.71
N ARG A 94 -0.41 -2.31 16.73
CA ARG A 94 -0.82 -2.09 18.13
C ARG A 94 -0.36 -0.75 18.66
N GLN A 95 0.87 -0.33 18.37
CA GLN A 95 1.38 0.98 18.79
C GLN A 95 0.56 2.14 18.18
N ILE A 96 0.15 2.01 16.91
CA ILE A 96 -0.76 2.98 16.28
C ILE A 96 -2.10 3.04 17.03
N VAL A 97 -2.66 1.89 17.41
CA VAL A 97 -3.91 1.80 18.20
C VAL A 97 -3.75 2.44 19.57
N ASP A 98 -2.67 2.12 20.29
CA ASP A 98 -2.39 2.61 21.64
C ASP A 98 -2.26 4.15 21.68
N LEU A 99 -1.84 4.75 20.59
CA LEU A 99 -1.72 6.21 20.43
C LEU A 99 -2.99 6.87 19.87
N ASP A 100 -4.07 6.12 19.64
CA ASP A 100 -5.25 6.58 18.89
C ASP A 100 -4.85 7.27 17.57
N GLY A 101 -3.98 6.59 16.82
CA GLY A 101 -3.31 7.10 15.63
C GLY A 101 -4.13 6.97 14.34
N PRO A 102 -3.45 7.02 13.18
CA PRO A 102 -4.09 6.97 11.87
C PRO A 102 -5.00 5.76 11.66
N ARG A 103 -6.14 5.97 10.97
CA ARG A 103 -7.14 4.93 10.69
C ARG A 103 -7.19 4.49 9.23
N VAL A 104 -6.23 4.91 8.41
CA VAL A 104 -6.03 4.38 7.05
C VAL A 104 -4.66 3.73 6.99
N TRP A 105 -4.61 2.44 6.59
CA TRP A 105 -3.38 1.67 6.62
C TRP A 105 -3.07 1.05 5.26
N ASN A 106 -1.89 1.35 4.74
CA ASN A 106 -1.32 0.70 3.57
C ASN A 106 -0.58 -0.58 3.99
N VAL A 107 -1.18 -1.73 3.71
CA VAL A 107 -0.61 -3.04 4.03
C VAL A 107 0.15 -3.58 2.83
N LYS A 108 1.46 -3.74 2.96
CA LYS A 108 2.31 -4.39 1.96
C LYS A 108 2.77 -5.75 2.49
N VAL A 109 2.29 -6.82 1.89
CA VAL A 109 2.50 -8.19 2.37
C VAL A 109 3.97 -8.52 2.62
N HIS A 110 4.83 -8.13 1.70
CA HIS A 110 6.29 -8.36 1.81
C HIS A 110 6.94 -7.55 2.94
N ARG A 111 6.49 -6.31 3.19
CA ARG A 111 7.01 -5.49 4.29
C ARG A 111 6.60 -6.02 5.65
N VAL A 112 5.36 -6.44 5.78
CA VAL A 112 4.85 -6.89 7.09
C VAL A 112 5.24 -8.33 7.44
N GLY A 113 5.90 -9.07 6.53
CA GLY A 113 6.40 -10.42 6.80
C GLY A 113 5.46 -11.56 6.39
N GLY A 114 4.54 -11.32 5.44
CA GLY A 114 3.71 -12.36 4.82
C GLY A 114 2.26 -12.37 5.28
N LEU A 115 1.47 -13.31 4.71
CA LEU A 115 0.02 -13.37 4.89
C LEU A 115 -0.41 -13.62 6.35
N SER A 116 0.35 -14.39 7.11
CA SER A 116 0.04 -14.63 8.54
C SER A 116 0.05 -13.33 9.35
N GLU A 117 1.01 -12.44 9.05
CA GLU A 117 1.10 -11.14 9.70
C GLU A 117 -0.01 -10.19 9.20
N VAL A 118 -0.34 -10.23 7.90
CA VAL A 118 -1.51 -9.53 7.35
C VAL A 118 -2.79 -9.91 8.11
N CYS A 119 -3.04 -11.20 8.36
CA CYS A 119 -4.19 -11.66 9.13
C CYS A 119 -4.21 -11.13 10.58
N ARG A 120 -3.04 -10.95 11.21
CA ARG A 120 -2.95 -10.32 12.54
C ARG A 120 -3.28 -8.84 12.48
N ILE A 121 -2.76 -8.14 11.48
CA ILE A 121 -3.02 -6.70 11.24
C ILE A 121 -4.52 -6.48 10.95
N ILE A 122 -5.16 -7.29 10.11
CA ILE A 122 -6.60 -7.21 9.82
C ILE A 122 -7.42 -7.27 11.12
N ARG A 123 -7.13 -8.22 12.03
CA ARG A 123 -7.86 -8.35 13.30
C ARG A 123 -7.67 -7.14 14.22
N ILE A 124 -6.51 -6.51 14.19
CA ILE A 124 -6.24 -5.27 14.95
C ILE A 124 -6.99 -4.11 14.30
N ALA A 125 -6.91 -3.98 12.98
CA ALA A 125 -7.57 -2.94 12.22
C ALA A 125 -9.10 -2.96 12.41
N GLU A 126 -9.70 -4.15 12.33
CA GLU A 126 -11.14 -4.35 12.52
C GLU A 126 -11.62 -3.85 13.89
N ARG A 127 -10.91 -4.20 14.97
CA ARG A 127 -11.25 -3.76 16.34
C ARG A 127 -11.05 -2.26 16.54
N PHE A 128 -10.09 -1.67 15.87
CA PHE A 128 -9.77 -0.24 15.93
C PHE A 128 -10.63 0.61 15.00
N GLY A 129 -11.29 -0.01 14.00
CA GLY A 129 -12.02 0.69 12.95
C GLY A 129 -11.10 1.29 11.89
N ALA A 130 -9.90 0.73 11.70
CA ALA A 130 -9.01 1.15 10.63
C ALA A 130 -9.42 0.54 9.28
N ARG A 131 -9.23 1.29 8.21
CA ARG A 131 -9.53 0.92 6.83
C ARG A 131 -8.24 0.58 6.09
N LEU A 132 -8.23 -0.55 5.41
CA LEU A 132 -7.03 -1.08 4.77
C LEU A 132 -7.08 -0.90 3.25
N TRP A 133 -5.91 -0.85 2.65
CA TRP A 133 -5.68 -1.08 1.23
C TRP A 133 -4.32 -1.76 1.02
N ALA A 134 -4.20 -2.53 -0.05
CA ALA A 134 -2.96 -3.23 -0.36
C ALA A 134 -2.10 -2.39 -1.29
N GLY A 135 -0.96 -1.94 -0.78
CA GLY A 135 0.12 -1.39 -1.58
C GLY A 135 1.01 -2.50 -2.11
N THR A 136 1.80 -2.18 -3.13
CA THR A 136 2.78 -3.08 -3.71
C THR A 136 4.15 -2.39 -3.85
N MET A 137 5.13 -3.19 -4.17
CA MET A 137 6.44 -2.80 -4.66
C MET A 137 6.61 -3.42 -6.05
N PRO A 138 7.64 -3.07 -6.84
CA PRO A 138 7.98 -3.84 -8.02
C PRO A 138 8.21 -5.30 -7.66
N GLU A 139 7.27 -6.17 -8.07
CA GLU A 139 7.26 -7.58 -7.70
C GLU A 139 7.07 -8.47 -8.92
N SER A 140 7.62 -9.69 -8.87
CA SER A 140 7.29 -10.73 -9.84
C SER A 140 5.81 -11.13 -9.71
N GLY A 141 5.26 -11.80 -10.72
CA GLY A 141 3.90 -12.34 -10.62
C GLY A 141 3.70 -13.28 -9.43
N LEU A 142 4.75 -13.96 -8.99
CA LEU A 142 4.70 -14.80 -7.79
C LEU A 142 4.51 -13.97 -6.51
N GLY A 143 5.28 -12.89 -6.33
CA GLY A 143 5.13 -11.99 -5.17
C GLY A 143 3.78 -11.29 -5.17
N SER A 144 3.31 -10.83 -6.32
CA SER A 144 2.02 -10.15 -6.47
C SER A 144 0.82 -11.03 -6.10
N GLN A 145 0.92 -12.37 -6.20
CA GLN A 145 -0.16 -13.28 -5.77
C GLN A 145 -0.53 -13.10 -4.30
N ALA A 146 0.46 -12.95 -3.44
CA ALA A 146 0.21 -12.72 -2.02
C ALA A 146 -0.48 -11.36 -1.76
N ALA A 147 -0.09 -10.32 -2.51
CA ALA A 147 -0.73 -9.00 -2.43
C ALA A 147 -2.18 -9.03 -2.94
N ILE A 148 -2.46 -9.75 -4.04
CA ILE A 148 -3.82 -9.96 -4.57
C ILE A 148 -4.69 -10.71 -3.55
N ALA A 149 -4.15 -11.77 -2.95
CA ALA A 149 -4.85 -12.55 -1.93
C ALA A 149 -5.19 -11.68 -0.71
N ALA A 150 -4.24 -10.87 -0.23
CA ALA A 150 -4.46 -9.93 0.86
C ALA A 150 -5.54 -8.89 0.51
N ALA A 151 -5.47 -8.30 -0.68
CA ALA A 151 -6.43 -7.28 -1.12
C ALA A 151 -7.87 -7.79 -1.23
N ALA A 152 -8.05 -9.11 -1.36
CA ALA A 152 -9.37 -9.76 -1.39
C ALA A 152 -9.92 -10.09 0.00
N MET A 153 -9.15 -9.89 1.07
CA MET A 153 -9.59 -10.15 2.45
C MET A 153 -10.51 -9.04 2.97
N PRO A 154 -11.36 -9.34 3.96
CA PRO A 154 -12.16 -8.31 4.65
C PRO A 154 -11.30 -7.18 5.22
N GLY A 155 -11.85 -5.96 5.25
CA GLY A 155 -11.15 -4.77 5.75
C GLY A 155 -10.38 -3.98 4.69
N PHE A 156 -10.08 -4.57 3.54
CA PHE A 156 -9.50 -3.85 2.39
C PHE A 156 -10.60 -3.15 1.60
N VAL A 157 -10.88 -1.92 1.96
CA VAL A 157 -12.03 -1.16 1.45
C VAL A 157 -11.68 -0.06 0.45
N TYR A 158 -10.39 0.31 0.37
CA TYR A 158 -9.92 1.25 -0.63
C TYR A 158 -9.38 0.51 -1.86
N PRO A 159 -9.41 1.14 -3.06
CA PRO A 159 -8.75 0.59 -4.24
C PRO A 159 -7.28 0.31 -3.96
N SER A 160 -6.87 -0.92 -4.19
CA SER A 160 -5.49 -1.37 -3.97
C SER A 160 -4.58 -1.02 -5.14
N ASN A 161 -3.28 -0.93 -4.90
CA ASN A 161 -2.28 -0.56 -5.89
C ASN A 161 -1.57 -1.82 -6.40
N LEU A 162 -2.32 -2.67 -7.10
CA LEU A 162 -1.82 -3.93 -7.64
C LEU A 162 -1.49 -3.75 -9.12
N GLU A 163 -0.34 -4.24 -9.55
CA GLU A 163 0.13 -4.09 -10.91
C GLU A 163 0.56 -5.43 -11.52
N PRO A 164 0.34 -5.61 -12.83
CA PRO A 164 0.93 -6.74 -13.54
C PRO A 164 2.46 -6.65 -13.48
N SER A 165 3.12 -7.76 -13.13
CA SER A 165 4.58 -7.84 -13.05
C SER A 165 5.30 -7.50 -14.36
N ALA A 166 4.65 -7.73 -15.49
CA ALA A 166 5.17 -7.35 -16.81
C ALA A 166 5.45 -5.84 -16.98
N ARG A 167 4.94 -4.99 -16.07
CA ARG A 167 5.27 -3.57 -16.02
C ARG A 167 6.70 -3.31 -15.54
N TRP A 168 7.20 -4.16 -14.65
CA TRP A 168 8.48 -4.01 -13.98
C TRP A 168 9.57 -4.93 -14.54
N PHE A 169 9.17 -6.12 -14.96
CA PHE A 169 10.08 -7.15 -15.40
C PHE A 169 9.79 -7.53 -16.87
N GLY A 170 10.83 -7.79 -17.62
CA GLY A 170 10.68 -8.32 -18.99
C GLY A 170 9.89 -9.63 -18.98
N ARG A 171 9.23 -9.94 -20.09
CA ARG A 171 8.34 -11.11 -20.27
C ARG A 171 8.96 -12.46 -19.88
N ASN A 172 10.29 -12.55 -19.88
CA ASN A 172 11.02 -13.78 -19.58
C ASN A 172 11.23 -14.03 -18.08
N VAL A 173 10.99 -13.04 -17.22
CA VAL A 173 11.16 -13.13 -15.75
C VAL A 173 9.82 -13.35 -15.04
N ASP A 174 8.72 -13.14 -15.76
CA ASP A 174 7.39 -13.27 -15.20
C ASP A 174 6.95 -14.74 -15.17
N VAL A 175 7.16 -15.38 -14.03
CA VAL A 175 6.87 -16.82 -13.82
C VAL A 175 5.39 -17.10 -13.59
N ILE A 176 4.61 -16.07 -13.28
CA ILE A 176 3.14 -16.10 -13.19
C ILE A 176 2.60 -14.91 -13.96
N LYS A 177 1.83 -15.16 -14.99
CA LYS A 177 1.22 -14.10 -15.77
C LYS A 177 -0.01 -13.54 -15.08
N LEU A 178 0.08 -12.32 -14.61
CA LEU A 178 -1.04 -11.56 -14.06
C LEU A 178 -1.54 -10.57 -15.10
N THR A 179 -2.85 -10.49 -15.23
CA THR A 179 -3.50 -9.56 -16.15
C THR A 179 -4.48 -8.67 -15.40
N MET A 180 -4.54 -7.42 -15.81
CA MET A 180 -5.55 -6.46 -15.38
C MET A 180 -6.51 -6.24 -16.54
N ASN A 181 -7.81 -6.25 -16.30
CA ASN A 181 -8.80 -5.96 -17.32
C ASN A 181 -8.90 -4.44 -17.60
N SER A 182 -9.63 -4.05 -18.65
CA SER A 182 -9.82 -2.65 -19.04
C SER A 182 -10.46 -1.78 -17.94
N ASN A 183 -11.16 -2.40 -17.00
CA ASN A 183 -11.76 -1.72 -15.85
C ASN A 183 -10.82 -1.57 -14.66
N GLY A 184 -9.55 -2.02 -14.78
CA GLY A 184 -8.55 -1.93 -13.72
C GLY A 184 -8.71 -2.98 -12.62
N TYR A 185 -9.41 -4.11 -12.89
CA TYR A 185 -9.54 -5.21 -11.95
C TYR A 185 -8.58 -6.34 -12.28
N MET A 186 -8.03 -6.95 -11.25
CA MET A 186 -7.25 -8.19 -11.30
C MET A 186 -8.07 -9.31 -10.66
N GLN A 187 -8.05 -10.48 -11.28
CA GLN A 187 -8.77 -11.63 -10.76
C GLN A 187 -7.93 -12.33 -9.69
N VAL A 188 -8.56 -12.68 -8.57
CA VAL A 188 -7.97 -13.60 -7.58
C VAL A 188 -7.99 -14.99 -8.18
N PRO A 189 -6.84 -15.65 -8.36
CA PRO A 189 -6.83 -17.00 -8.93
C PRO A 189 -7.55 -18.02 -8.03
N GLY A 190 -8.45 -18.80 -8.61
CA GLY A 190 -9.13 -19.90 -7.94
C GLY A 190 -8.34 -21.20 -7.87
N VAL A 191 -7.04 -21.16 -8.19
CA VAL A 191 -6.16 -22.32 -8.26
C VAL A 191 -4.88 -22.10 -7.43
N SER A 192 -4.19 -23.17 -7.10
CA SER A 192 -2.94 -23.08 -6.32
C SER A 192 -1.84 -22.32 -7.10
N ILE A 193 -0.93 -21.70 -6.37
CA ILE A 193 0.25 -21.03 -6.97
C ILE A 193 1.05 -22.01 -7.83
N ALA A 194 1.19 -23.26 -7.40
CA ALA A 194 1.90 -24.31 -8.15
C ALA A 194 1.27 -24.57 -9.53
N ALA A 195 -0.06 -24.47 -9.64
CA ALA A 195 -0.76 -24.62 -10.92
C ALA A 195 -0.63 -23.41 -11.85
N LEU A 196 -0.31 -22.24 -11.31
CA LEU A 196 -0.09 -21.01 -12.07
C LEU A 196 1.35 -20.84 -12.53
N LEU A 197 2.30 -21.54 -11.87
CA LEU A 197 3.71 -21.33 -12.05
C LEU A 197 4.18 -21.91 -13.41
N ASP A 198 4.77 -21.08 -14.25
CA ASP A 198 5.53 -21.55 -15.42
C ASP A 198 6.85 -22.17 -14.95
N GLN A 199 6.86 -23.49 -14.85
CA GLN A 199 7.99 -24.27 -14.34
C GLN A 199 9.28 -24.05 -15.15
N THR A 200 9.18 -23.85 -16.45
CA THR A 200 10.34 -23.63 -17.30
C THR A 200 10.98 -22.28 -17.02
N ARG A 201 10.18 -21.23 -16.93
CA ARG A 201 10.65 -19.89 -16.58
C ARG A 201 11.16 -19.82 -15.15
N PHE A 202 10.47 -20.48 -14.22
CA PHE A 202 10.90 -20.52 -12.82
C PHE A 202 12.29 -21.14 -12.69
N ARG A 203 12.53 -22.29 -13.31
CA ARG A 203 13.86 -22.94 -13.29
C ARG A 203 14.93 -22.07 -13.96
N GLY A 204 14.59 -21.36 -15.03
CA GLY A 204 15.53 -20.45 -15.71
C GLY A 204 15.85 -19.18 -14.91
N ALA A 205 14.94 -18.75 -14.04
CA ALA A 205 15.09 -17.54 -13.23
C ALA A 205 15.51 -17.80 -11.76
N SER A 206 15.59 -19.08 -11.33
CA SER A 206 15.89 -19.47 -9.97
C SER A 206 17.22 -20.20 -9.87
N ARG A 207 17.87 -20.04 -8.70
CA ARG A 207 19.02 -20.85 -8.30
C ARG A 207 18.65 -21.58 -7.02
N GLN A 208 18.71 -22.91 -7.04
CA GLN A 208 18.54 -23.70 -5.81
C GLN A 208 19.74 -23.48 -4.90
N VAL A 209 19.49 -23.00 -3.69
CA VAL A 209 20.54 -22.71 -2.70
C VAL A 209 20.53 -23.77 -1.59
N LEU A 210 19.36 -24.33 -1.28
CA LEU A 210 19.18 -25.35 -0.26
C LEU A 210 18.01 -26.26 -0.67
N ASP A 211 18.21 -27.57 -0.56
CA ASP A 211 17.13 -28.54 -0.62
C ASP A 211 16.84 -29.03 0.80
N VAL A 212 15.77 -28.56 1.38
CA VAL A 212 15.24 -29.09 2.64
C VAL A 212 14.31 -30.20 2.21
N GLY A 213 14.84 -31.43 2.13
CA GLY A 213 14.05 -32.59 1.82
C GLY A 213 12.80 -32.63 2.70
N ALA A 214 11.64 -32.84 2.07
CA ALA A 214 10.41 -33.12 2.80
C ALA A 214 10.60 -34.50 3.50
N GLU A 215 11.10 -34.46 4.69
CA GLU A 215 10.93 -35.61 5.58
C GLU A 215 9.45 -35.63 5.97
N GLY A 216 8.80 -36.74 5.55
CA GLY A 216 7.38 -36.98 5.56
C GLY A 216 6.70 -37.05 6.95
#